data_2de4ee5f1e7f4b851b14735d503caeb8
#
_entry.id   2de4ee5f1e7f4b851b14735d503caeb8
#
_cell.length_a   1.000
_cell.length_b   1.000
_cell.length_c   1.000
_cell.angle_alpha   90.00
_cell.angle_beta   90.00
_cell.angle_gamma   90.00
#
_symmetry.space_group_name_H-M   'P 1'
#
loop_
_entity.id
_entity.type
_entity.pdbx_description
1 polymer ?
#
loop_
_entity_poly.entity_id
_entity_poly.type
_entity_poly.pdbx_seq_one_letter_code
_entity_poly.pdbx_strand_id
1 'polypeptide(L)'
;AEGPLTLGLVPPEYRFARMEELKRGSDFAKRLGTGNIATHVGFLPEVSGSGEYRAVVAALKHVAHYVKANGRYFLFETGQETPVTLLRTIEDIGTDNLGINLDPANLILYGKANPVDALDVFGKYVRDVHAKDGLYPTDGKHLGRETPLGEGKVDFPRLIAKLREVGYDGSLTIEREISGEQQLKDILRGKALLE
;
A
#
# COMPACT_ATOMS: atom_id res chain seq x y z
N ALA A 1 2.86 19.34 5.54
CA ALA A 1 2.62 17.90 5.58
C ALA A 1 1.17 17.66 5.14
N GLU A 2 0.97 16.84 4.14
CA GLU A 2 -0.37 16.44 3.73
C GLU A 2 -0.96 15.53 4.81
N GLY A 3 -2.17 15.85 5.28
CA GLY A 3 -2.87 14.97 6.21
C GLY A 3 -3.37 13.70 5.50
N PRO A 4 -3.67 12.62 6.23
CA PRO A 4 -4.12 11.35 5.63
C PRO A 4 -5.37 11.47 4.75
N LEU A 5 -6.24 12.45 5.00
CA LEU A 5 -7.44 12.71 4.19
C LEU A 5 -7.14 13.29 2.80
N THR A 6 -5.93 13.81 2.58
CA THR A 6 -5.54 14.41 1.29
C THR A 6 -4.63 13.51 0.46
N LEU A 7 -4.34 12.29 0.92
CA LEU A 7 -3.46 11.35 0.19
C LEU A 7 -4.11 10.82 -1.08
N GLY A 8 -3.27 10.42 -2.03
CA GLY A 8 -3.67 9.71 -3.24
C GLY A 8 -4.38 10.57 -4.28
N LEU A 9 -5.13 9.91 -5.15
CA LEU A 9 -5.83 10.53 -6.29
C LEU A 9 -7.32 10.79 -6.02
N VAL A 10 -7.80 10.55 -4.80
CA VAL A 10 -9.21 10.73 -4.45
C VAL A 10 -9.58 12.21 -4.42
N PRO A 11 -8.84 13.11 -3.74
CA PRO A 11 -9.19 14.54 -3.73
C PRO A 11 -9.09 15.16 -5.14
N PRO A 12 -10.19 15.69 -5.70
CA PRO A 12 -10.21 16.17 -7.07
C PRO A 12 -9.29 17.38 -7.32
N GLU A 13 -9.09 18.22 -6.33
CA GLU A 13 -8.24 19.41 -6.39
C GLU A 13 -6.75 19.10 -6.58
N TYR A 14 -6.28 17.97 -6.08
CA TYR A 14 -4.88 17.54 -6.19
C TYR A 14 -4.65 16.49 -7.27
N ARG A 15 -5.71 15.88 -7.77
CA ARG A 15 -5.66 14.70 -8.65
C ARG A 15 -4.74 14.89 -9.86
N PHE A 16 -4.94 15.99 -10.59
CA PHE A 16 -4.14 16.22 -11.80
C PHE A 16 -2.64 16.40 -11.48
N ALA A 17 -2.32 17.22 -10.50
CA ALA A 17 -0.93 17.47 -10.11
C ALA A 17 -0.23 16.15 -9.69
N ARG A 18 -0.91 15.31 -8.90
CA ARG A 18 -0.39 14.02 -8.45
C ARG A 18 -0.27 12.99 -9.57
N MET A 19 -1.17 12.98 -10.53
CA MET A 19 -1.01 12.17 -11.74
C MET A 19 0.30 12.53 -12.48
N GLU A 20 0.60 13.82 -12.63
CA GLU A 20 1.84 14.28 -13.26
C GLU A 20 3.09 13.94 -12.41
N GLU A 21 2.99 13.98 -11.09
CA GLU A 21 4.07 13.52 -10.19
C GLU A 21 4.33 12.03 -10.33
N LEU A 22 3.30 11.20 -10.36
CA LEU A 22 3.43 9.76 -10.56
C LEU A 22 4.05 9.42 -11.92
N LYS A 23 3.71 10.15 -12.97
CA LYS A 23 4.35 9.99 -14.29
C LYS A 23 5.84 10.33 -14.24
N ARG A 24 6.21 11.47 -13.61
CA ARG A 24 7.63 11.85 -13.40
C ARG A 24 8.35 10.80 -12.54
N GLY A 25 7.70 10.28 -11.50
CA GLY A 25 8.21 9.17 -10.68
C GLY A 25 8.47 7.91 -11.51
N SER A 26 7.55 7.57 -12.42
CA SER A 26 7.71 6.45 -13.35
C SER A 26 8.90 6.65 -14.30
N ASP A 27 9.10 7.86 -14.84
CA ASP A 27 10.25 8.18 -15.69
C ASP A 27 11.56 8.08 -14.92
N PHE A 28 11.55 8.51 -13.67
CA PHE A 28 12.72 8.41 -12.78
C PHE A 28 13.02 6.94 -12.44
N ALA A 29 12.02 6.15 -12.09
CA ALA A 29 12.14 4.71 -11.84
C ALA A 29 12.72 3.97 -13.07
N LYS A 30 12.29 4.36 -14.27
CA LYS A 30 12.84 3.82 -15.52
C LYS A 30 14.33 4.11 -15.65
N ARG A 31 14.78 5.32 -15.32
CA ARG A 31 16.21 5.68 -15.36
C ARG A 31 17.03 4.95 -14.31
N LEU A 32 16.45 4.69 -13.13
CA LEU A 32 17.09 3.92 -12.06
C LEU A 32 17.12 2.41 -12.34
N GLY A 33 16.32 1.92 -13.29
CA GLY A 33 16.21 0.48 -13.57
C GLY A 33 15.33 -0.29 -12.57
N THR A 34 14.55 0.40 -11.70
CA THR A 34 13.63 -0.28 -10.77
C THR A 34 12.41 -0.84 -11.51
N GLY A 35 11.87 -1.97 -11.04
CA GLY A 35 10.72 -2.63 -11.67
C GLY A 35 9.37 -2.02 -11.32
N ASN A 36 9.27 -1.37 -10.17
CA ASN A 36 8.03 -0.93 -9.57
C ASN A 36 8.05 0.55 -9.21
N ILE A 37 6.89 1.17 -9.17
CA ILE A 37 6.60 2.38 -8.39
C ILE A 37 5.40 2.11 -7.49
N ALA A 38 5.43 2.60 -6.26
CA ALA A 38 4.35 2.43 -5.30
C ALA A 38 3.78 3.79 -4.86
N THR A 39 2.50 3.82 -4.51
CA THR A 39 1.83 4.98 -3.94
C THR A 39 0.61 4.57 -3.12
N HIS A 40 0.26 5.37 -2.13
CA HIS A 40 -1.07 5.34 -1.54
C HIS A 40 -2.10 5.87 -2.53
N VAL A 41 -3.21 5.15 -2.71
CA VAL A 41 -4.29 5.58 -3.61
C VAL A 41 -5.28 6.52 -2.92
N GLY A 42 -5.27 6.57 -1.59
CA GLY A 42 -6.15 7.37 -0.76
C GLY A 42 -7.40 6.61 -0.31
N PHE A 43 -8.31 7.32 0.33
CA PHE A 43 -9.60 6.77 0.79
C PHE A 43 -10.53 6.49 -0.39
N LEU A 44 -10.33 5.36 -1.06
CA LEU A 44 -11.16 4.97 -2.20
C LEU A 44 -12.64 4.93 -1.82
N PRO A 45 -13.54 5.52 -2.62
CA PRO A 45 -14.97 5.47 -2.36
C PRO A 45 -15.48 4.03 -2.40
N GLU A 46 -16.21 3.61 -1.38
CA GLU A 46 -16.74 2.24 -1.28
C GLU A 46 -17.94 2.00 -2.21
N VAL A 47 -18.62 3.09 -2.61
CA VAL A 47 -19.76 3.01 -3.54
C VAL A 47 -19.25 3.04 -4.98
N SER A 48 -19.12 1.88 -5.61
CA SER A 48 -18.59 1.72 -6.97
C SER A 48 -19.38 2.47 -8.05
N GLY A 49 -20.67 2.70 -7.85
CA GLY A 49 -21.53 3.47 -8.75
C GLY A 49 -21.40 4.99 -8.63
N SER A 50 -20.61 5.51 -7.67
CA SER A 50 -20.48 6.95 -7.48
C SER A 50 -19.68 7.63 -8.60
N GLY A 51 -19.96 8.90 -8.86
CA GLY A 51 -19.18 9.71 -9.81
C GLY A 51 -17.72 9.87 -9.37
N GLU A 52 -17.50 9.98 -8.06
CA GLU A 52 -16.18 10.10 -7.47
C GLU A 52 -15.34 8.84 -7.70
N TYR A 53 -15.90 7.65 -7.42
CA TYR A 53 -15.22 6.38 -7.67
C TYR A 53 -14.81 6.25 -9.14
N ARG A 54 -15.75 6.49 -10.08
CA ARG A 54 -15.45 6.42 -11.52
C ARG A 54 -14.34 7.40 -11.94
N ALA A 55 -14.34 8.60 -11.37
CA ALA A 55 -13.31 9.60 -11.67
C ALA A 55 -11.93 9.17 -11.15
N VAL A 56 -11.85 8.56 -9.96
CA VAL A 56 -10.60 8.02 -9.41
C VAL A 56 -10.10 6.83 -10.25
N VAL A 57 -10.96 5.88 -10.59
CA VAL A 57 -10.60 4.74 -11.45
C VAL A 57 -10.07 5.21 -12.81
N ALA A 58 -10.70 6.20 -13.44
CA ALA A 58 -10.24 6.77 -14.70
C ALA A 58 -8.84 7.41 -14.57
N ALA A 59 -8.59 8.15 -13.49
CA ALA A 59 -7.29 8.76 -13.20
C ALA A 59 -6.20 7.69 -12.98
N LEU A 60 -6.48 6.69 -12.14
CA LEU A 60 -5.57 5.57 -11.87
C LEU A 60 -5.27 4.79 -13.14
N LYS A 61 -6.27 4.52 -13.98
CA LYS A 61 -6.11 3.86 -15.27
C LYS A 61 -5.18 4.63 -16.20
N HIS A 62 -5.33 5.95 -16.26
CA HIS A 62 -4.45 6.80 -17.06
C HIS A 62 -2.98 6.71 -16.61
N VAL A 63 -2.74 6.77 -15.28
CA VAL A 63 -1.38 6.60 -14.72
C VAL A 63 -0.86 5.19 -14.97
N ALA A 64 -1.69 4.16 -14.77
CA ALA A 64 -1.31 2.76 -14.98
C ALA A 64 -0.82 2.50 -16.42
N HIS A 65 -1.51 3.05 -17.42
CA HIS A 65 -1.07 2.95 -18.81
C HIS A 65 0.27 3.65 -19.05
N TYR A 66 0.50 4.81 -18.45
CA TYR A 66 1.79 5.52 -18.55
C TYR A 66 2.93 4.71 -17.94
N VAL A 67 2.71 4.18 -16.74
CA VAL A 67 3.67 3.33 -16.02
C VAL A 67 3.97 2.05 -16.83
N LYS A 68 2.94 1.44 -17.43
CA LYS A 68 3.07 0.29 -18.34
C LYS A 68 3.93 0.61 -19.57
N ALA A 69 3.74 1.77 -20.19
CA ALA A 69 4.55 2.20 -21.32
C ALA A 69 6.04 2.37 -20.97
N ASN A 70 6.35 2.65 -19.71
CA ASN A 70 7.70 2.65 -19.18
C ASN A 70 8.22 1.24 -18.81
N GLY A 71 7.41 0.18 -18.97
CA GLY A 71 7.76 -1.19 -18.64
C GLY A 71 7.83 -1.44 -17.13
N ARG A 72 6.98 -0.77 -16.34
CA ARG A 72 6.99 -0.84 -14.88
C ARG A 72 5.64 -1.30 -14.34
N TYR A 73 5.66 -1.89 -13.14
CA TYR A 73 4.45 -2.14 -12.35
C TYR A 73 4.09 -0.90 -11.55
N PHE A 74 2.78 -0.69 -11.41
CA PHE A 74 2.19 0.34 -10.57
C PHE A 74 1.55 -0.32 -9.37
N LEU A 75 2.14 -0.13 -8.18
CA LEU A 75 1.72 -0.78 -6.95
C LEU A 75 0.88 0.18 -6.11
N PHE A 76 -0.18 -0.34 -5.54
CA PHE A 76 -1.01 0.34 -4.56
C PHE A 76 -0.58 -0.09 -3.16
N GLU A 77 -0.10 0.86 -2.37
CA GLU A 77 0.23 0.61 -0.99
C GLU A 77 -1.03 0.58 -0.14
N THR A 78 -1.19 -0.51 0.63
CA THR A 78 -2.36 -0.69 1.48
C THR A 78 -2.42 0.29 2.64
N GLY A 79 -3.64 0.65 3.06
CA GLY A 79 -3.82 1.53 4.22
C GLY A 79 -5.24 2.08 4.38
N GLN A 80 -5.63 3.03 3.55
CA GLN A 80 -6.86 3.81 3.74
C GLN A 80 -8.13 3.11 3.26
N GLU A 81 -8.01 2.12 2.39
CA GLU A 81 -9.11 1.38 1.79
C GLU A 81 -9.27 -0.01 2.40
N THR A 82 -10.46 -0.59 2.24
CA THR A 82 -10.66 -2.00 2.57
C THR A 82 -10.08 -2.90 1.48
N PRO A 83 -9.66 -4.14 1.82
CA PRO A 83 -9.15 -5.10 0.83
C PRO A 83 -10.10 -5.33 -0.36
N VAL A 84 -11.40 -5.40 -0.11
CA VAL A 84 -12.42 -5.60 -1.16
C VAL A 84 -12.52 -4.38 -2.08
N THR A 85 -12.45 -3.17 -1.53
CA THR A 85 -12.47 -1.94 -2.34
C THR A 85 -11.21 -1.83 -3.20
N LEU A 86 -10.05 -2.20 -2.66
CA LEU A 86 -8.79 -2.20 -3.42
C LEU A 86 -8.84 -3.22 -4.57
N LEU A 87 -9.25 -4.47 -4.28
CA LEU A 87 -9.40 -5.51 -5.30
C LEU A 87 -10.31 -5.05 -6.45
N ARG A 88 -11.52 -4.57 -6.12
CA ARG A 88 -12.46 -4.04 -7.10
C ARG A 88 -11.84 -2.93 -7.95
N THR A 89 -11.10 -2.02 -7.33
CA THR A 89 -10.45 -0.91 -8.05
C THR A 89 -9.40 -1.43 -9.02
N ILE A 90 -8.60 -2.42 -8.65
CA ILE A 90 -7.62 -3.06 -9.54
C ILE A 90 -8.32 -3.71 -10.73
N GLU A 91 -9.42 -4.43 -10.47
CA GLU A 91 -10.21 -5.10 -11.53
C GLU A 91 -10.88 -4.10 -12.47
N ASP A 92 -11.44 -3.01 -11.96
CA ASP A 92 -12.09 -1.96 -12.77
C ASP A 92 -11.08 -1.15 -13.61
N ILE A 93 -9.85 -0.95 -13.14
CA ILE A 93 -8.76 -0.37 -13.94
C ILE A 93 -8.41 -1.33 -15.09
N GLY A 94 -8.25 -2.62 -14.82
CA GLY A 94 -8.14 -3.67 -15.81
C GLY A 94 -6.86 -3.66 -16.64
N THR A 95 -5.73 -3.17 -16.09
CA THR A 95 -4.41 -3.28 -16.72
C THR A 95 -3.61 -4.41 -16.07
N ASP A 96 -2.68 -5.02 -16.80
CA ASP A 96 -1.90 -6.18 -16.36
C ASP A 96 -0.63 -5.82 -15.58
N ASN A 97 -0.36 -4.52 -15.37
CA ASN A 97 0.80 -3.99 -14.66
C ASN A 97 0.46 -3.42 -13.29
N LEU A 98 -0.68 -3.80 -12.71
CA LEU A 98 -1.05 -3.42 -11.37
C LEU A 98 -0.57 -4.47 -10.35
N GLY A 99 -0.28 -4.01 -9.16
CA GLY A 99 0.04 -4.85 -8.02
C GLY A 99 -0.22 -4.13 -6.71
N ILE A 100 0.10 -4.81 -5.65
CA ILE A 100 -0.03 -4.30 -4.28
C ILE A 100 1.34 -4.31 -3.62
N ASN A 101 1.69 -3.20 -2.99
CA ASN A 101 2.68 -3.14 -1.93
C ASN A 101 1.91 -3.32 -0.61
N LEU A 102 2.01 -4.51 -0.02
CA LEU A 102 1.32 -4.82 1.21
C LEU A 102 2.06 -4.21 2.40
N ASP A 103 1.48 -3.20 3.01
CA ASP A 103 1.83 -2.77 4.35
C ASP A 103 0.78 -3.33 5.32
N PRO A 104 1.11 -4.35 6.12
CA PRO A 104 0.18 -4.99 7.03
C PRO A 104 -0.19 -4.08 8.20
N ALA A 105 0.74 -3.23 8.65
CA ALA A 105 0.48 -2.31 9.74
C ALA A 105 -0.50 -1.21 9.33
N ASN A 106 -0.42 -0.69 8.11
CA ASN A 106 -1.34 0.34 7.66
C ASN A 106 -2.80 -0.13 7.67
N LEU A 107 -3.08 -1.38 7.31
CA LEU A 107 -4.44 -1.95 7.44
C LEU A 107 -4.94 -1.94 8.90
N ILE A 108 -4.05 -2.16 9.84
CA ILE A 108 -4.32 -2.11 11.29
C ILE A 108 -4.47 -0.66 11.75
N LEU A 109 -3.52 0.22 11.41
CA LEU A 109 -3.49 1.61 11.84
C LEU A 109 -4.72 2.39 11.37
N TYR A 110 -5.22 2.11 10.18
CA TYR A 110 -6.45 2.69 9.65
C TYR A 110 -7.72 1.93 10.07
N GLY A 111 -7.58 0.82 10.81
CA GLY A 111 -8.73 0.00 11.25
C GLY A 111 -9.51 -0.64 10.09
N LYS A 112 -8.83 -0.99 9.00
CA LYS A 112 -9.49 -1.45 7.76
C LYS A 112 -9.62 -2.95 7.63
N ALA A 113 -8.60 -3.72 8.07
CA ALA A 113 -8.64 -5.17 7.99
C ALA A 113 -7.62 -5.86 8.88
N ASN A 114 -7.81 -7.17 9.07
CA ASN A 114 -6.74 -8.08 9.45
C ASN A 114 -5.85 -8.33 8.22
N PRO A 115 -4.52 -8.11 8.30
CA PRO A 115 -3.65 -8.22 7.13
C PRO A 115 -3.47 -9.66 6.61
N VAL A 116 -3.64 -10.67 7.45
CA VAL A 116 -3.59 -12.08 7.02
C VAL A 116 -4.84 -12.43 6.20
N ASP A 117 -6.02 -12.05 6.69
CA ASP A 117 -7.29 -12.29 6.01
C ASP A 117 -7.40 -11.48 4.70
N ALA A 118 -6.75 -10.32 4.64
CA ALA A 118 -6.70 -9.50 3.43
C ALA A 118 -6.03 -10.23 2.25
N LEU A 119 -5.08 -11.13 2.52
CA LEU A 119 -4.42 -11.94 1.48
C LEU A 119 -5.37 -12.93 0.80
N ASP A 120 -6.45 -13.35 1.44
CA ASP A 120 -7.51 -14.16 0.79
C ASP A 120 -8.24 -13.36 -0.29
N VAL A 121 -8.28 -12.03 -0.15
CA VAL A 121 -8.96 -11.14 -1.10
C VAL A 121 -8.06 -10.79 -2.27
N PHE A 122 -6.86 -10.30 -2.00
CA PHE A 122 -6.01 -9.71 -3.04
C PHE A 122 -4.60 -10.33 -3.16
N GLY A 123 -4.31 -11.44 -2.47
CA GLY A 123 -2.95 -12.01 -2.36
C GLY A 123 -2.23 -12.22 -3.69
N LYS A 124 -2.95 -12.60 -4.75
CA LYS A 124 -2.39 -12.78 -6.11
C LYS A 124 -1.78 -11.51 -6.73
N TYR A 125 -2.14 -10.34 -6.20
CA TYR A 125 -1.63 -9.04 -6.67
C TYR A 125 -0.43 -8.53 -5.85
N VAL A 126 -0.07 -9.18 -4.74
CA VAL A 126 1.07 -8.73 -3.90
C VAL A 126 2.37 -8.89 -4.67
N ARG A 127 3.13 -7.81 -4.78
CA ARG A 127 4.43 -7.75 -5.46
C ARG A 127 5.54 -7.15 -4.62
N ASP A 128 5.17 -6.49 -3.52
CA ASP A 128 6.09 -5.96 -2.52
C ASP A 128 5.42 -6.00 -1.15
N VAL A 129 6.21 -6.08 -0.08
CA VAL A 129 5.72 -6.16 1.29
C VAL A 129 6.58 -5.28 2.19
N HIS A 130 5.94 -4.38 2.92
CA HIS A 130 6.55 -3.71 4.05
C HIS A 130 6.43 -4.57 5.31
N ALA A 131 7.55 -4.80 5.97
CA ALA A 131 7.55 -5.37 7.31
C ALA A 131 7.42 -4.22 8.32
N LYS A 132 6.20 -3.94 8.71
CA LYS A 132 5.80 -2.87 9.63
C LYS A 132 4.74 -3.39 10.59
N ASP A 133 4.72 -2.90 11.81
CA ASP A 133 3.79 -3.35 12.85
C ASP A 133 3.11 -2.19 13.56
N GLY A 134 1.96 -2.45 14.16
CA GLY A 134 1.17 -1.42 14.82
C GLY A 134 -0.03 -1.94 15.59
N LEU A 135 -0.69 -1.01 16.26
CA LEU A 135 -1.88 -1.24 17.05
C LEU A 135 -3.10 -0.59 16.41
N TYR A 136 -4.26 -1.20 16.56
CA TYR A 136 -5.52 -0.63 16.11
C TYR A 136 -5.84 0.69 16.81
N PRO A 137 -6.59 1.61 16.14
CA PRO A 137 -7.16 2.75 16.82
C PRO A 137 -8.10 2.30 17.95
N THR A 138 -8.06 3.05 19.06
CA THR A 138 -8.90 2.79 20.24
C THR A 138 -9.94 3.86 20.49
N ASP A 139 -10.01 4.84 19.59
CA ASP A 139 -11.03 5.89 19.61
C ASP A 139 -11.44 6.27 18.17
N GLY A 140 -12.48 7.09 18.05
CA GLY A 140 -13.04 7.48 16.74
C GLY A 140 -12.38 8.71 16.08
N LYS A 141 -11.26 9.20 16.61
CA LYS A 141 -10.64 10.47 16.17
C LYS A 141 -9.20 10.32 15.68
N HIS A 142 -8.49 9.30 16.15
CA HIS A 142 -7.08 9.10 15.87
C HIS A 142 -6.86 7.77 15.17
N LEU A 143 -5.83 7.72 14.34
CA LEU A 143 -5.33 6.47 13.79
C LEU A 143 -4.72 5.59 14.89
N GLY A 144 -4.49 4.34 14.60
CA GLY A 144 -3.68 3.46 15.40
C GLY A 144 -2.24 3.98 15.53
N ARG A 145 -1.42 3.24 16.25
CA ARG A 145 -0.03 3.65 16.52
C ARG A 145 0.94 2.59 16.03
N GLU A 146 1.92 3.02 15.23
CA GLU A 146 3.04 2.17 14.83
C GLU A 146 3.86 1.71 16.05
N THR A 147 4.35 0.48 16.02
CA THR A 147 5.21 -0.14 17.03
C THR A 147 6.45 -0.75 16.38
N PRO A 148 7.51 -1.06 17.16
CA PRO A 148 8.56 -1.94 16.67
C PRO A 148 7.99 -3.28 16.21
N LEU A 149 8.65 -3.90 15.23
CA LEU A 149 8.24 -5.17 14.66
C LEU A 149 8.11 -6.26 15.75
N GLY A 150 6.99 -6.96 15.74
CA GLY A 150 6.65 -7.99 16.73
C GLY A 150 6.03 -7.48 18.04
N GLU A 151 5.84 -6.18 18.18
CA GLU A 151 5.19 -5.57 19.36
C GLU A 151 3.76 -5.07 19.07
N GLY A 152 3.29 -5.25 17.84
CA GLY A 152 1.97 -4.82 17.38
C GLY A 152 0.96 -5.96 17.27
N LYS A 153 0.09 -5.82 16.29
CA LYS A 153 -1.01 -6.74 16.00
C LYS A 153 -0.85 -7.51 14.68
N VAL A 154 0.25 -7.31 13.98
CA VAL A 154 0.59 -8.14 12.82
C VAL A 154 1.10 -9.50 13.31
N ASP A 155 0.39 -10.55 12.94
CA ASP A 155 0.83 -11.94 13.19
C ASP A 155 1.83 -12.34 12.09
N PHE A 156 3.10 -11.97 12.23
CA PHE A 156 4.13 -12.23 11.23
C PHE A 156 4.29 -13.72 10.86
N PRO A 157 4.27 -14.67 11.79
CA PRO A 157 4.33 -16.07 11.44
C PRO A 157 3.19 -16.50 10.50
N ARG A 158 1.96 -16.10 10.81
CA ARG A 158 0.80 -16.38 9.95
C ARG A 158 0.83 -15.59 8.64
N LEU A 159 1.23 -14.31 8.69
CA LEU A 159 1.35 -13.47 7.50
C LEU A 159 2.36 -14.06 6.50
N ILE A 160 3.55 -14.46 6.98
CA ILE A 160 4.59 -15.06 6.14
C ILE A 160 4.14 -16.41 5.56
N ALA A 161 3.48 -17.24 6.36
CA ALA A 161 2.91 -18.49 5.88
C ALA A 161 1.89 -18.24 4.77
N LYS A 162 0.99 -17.27 4.97
CA LYS A 162 -0.04 -16.90 3.98
C LYS A 162 0.55 -16.27 2.72
N LEU A 163 1.58 -15.44 2.84
CA LEU A 163 2.30 -14.89 1.67
C LEU A 163 2.89 -16.01 0.81
N ARG A 164 3.50 -17.03 1.42
CA ARG A 164 4.00 -18.21 0.69
C ARG A 164 2.88 -18.99 0.02
N GLU A 165 1.74 -19.18 0.70
CA GLU A 165 0.56 -19.86 0.15
C GLU A 165 0.02 -19.16 -1.11
N VAL A 166 -0.01 -17.82 -1.13
CA VAL A 166 -0.43 -17.05 -2.31
C VAL A 166 0.66 -16.88 -3.38
N GLY A 167 1.83 -17.49 -3.17
CA GLY A 167 2.94 -17.53 -4.13
C GLY A 167 3.87 -16.31 -4.09
N TYR A 168 3.88 -15.54 -3.00
CA TYR A 168 4.83 -14.45 -2.83
C TYR A 168 6.19 -14.98 -2.32
N ASP A 169 7.26 -14.67 -3.06
CA ASP A 169 8.64 -15.05 -2.77
C ASP A 169 9.60 -13.84 -2.77
N GLY A 170 9.04 -12.63 -2.75
CA GLY A 170 9.80 -11.38 -2.73
C GLY A 170 10.37 -11.03 -1.35
N SER A 171 10.94 -9.82 -1.26
CA SER A 171 11.54 -9.31 -0.03
C SER A 171 10.49 -8.81 0.97
N LEU A 172 10.87 -8.85 2.25
CA LEU A 172 10.16 -8.15 3.33
C LEU A 172 10.98 -6.90 3.68
N THR A 173 10.54 -5.74 3.23
CA THR A 173 11.23 -4.47 3.44
C THR A 173 10.82 -3.86 4.77
N ILE A 174 11.75 -3.80 5.73
CA ILE A 174 11.44 -3.23 7.05
C ILE A 174 11.21 -1.72 6.91
N GLU A 175 10.03 -1.29 7.33
CA GLU A 175 9.67 0.12 7.43
C GLU A 175 9.45 0.53 8.89
N ARG A 176 10.05 1.66 9.28
CA ARG A 176 9.93 2.21 10.63
C ARG A 176 9.90 3.74 10.55
N GLU A 177 8.71 4.33 10.73
CA GLU A 177 8.45 5.76 10.50
C GLU A 177 8.78 6.66 11.70
N ILE A 178 9.92 6.41 12.33
CA ILE A 178 10.53 7.31 13.33
C ILE A 178 11.92 7.70 12.85
N SER A 179 12.60 8.56 13.57
CA SER A 179 13.96 9.00 13.23
C SER A 179 14.91 8.85 14.41
N GLY A 180 16.23 8.88 14.11
CA GLY A 180 17.30 8.84 15.12
C GLY A 180 17.73 7.42 15.50
N GLU A 181 18.47 7.32 16.62
CA GLU A 181 19.08 6.05 17.06
C GLU A 181 18.07 4.95 17.33
N GLN A 182 16.87 5.31 17.77
CA GLN A 182 15.84 4.33 18.08
C GLN A 182 15.34 3.63 16.80
N GLN A 183 15.24 4.35 15.69
CA GLN A 183 14.89 3.76 14.40
C GLN A 183 15.87 2.65 14.01
N LEU A 184 17.17 2.91 14.11
CA LEU A 184 18.19 1.91 13.80
C LEU A 184 18.10 0.68 14.70
N LYS A 185 17.89 0.88 16.01
CA LYS A 185 17.72 -0.23 16.96
C LYS A 185 16.50 -1.07 16.64
N ASP A 186 15.36 -0.44 16.32
CA ASP A 186 14.12 -1.12 15.95
C ASP A 186 14.28 -1.91 14.65
N ILE A 187 14.96 -1.33 13.63
CA ILE A 187 15.23 -2.01 12.35
C ILE A 187 16.13 -3.24 12.55
N LEU A 188 17.21 -3.12 13.32
CA LEU A 188 18.12 -4.25 13.58
C LEU A 188 17.42 -5.37 14.35
N ARG A 189 16.55 -5.03 15.31
CA ARG A 189 15.73 -5.99 16.04
C ARG A 189 14.70 -6.65 15.13
N GLY A 190 14.05 -5.86 14.27
CA GLY A 190 13.09 -6.35 13.28
C GLY A 190 13.72 -7.32 12.29
N LYS A 191 14.96 -7.02 11.82
CA LYS A 191 15.72 -7.93 10.97
C LYS A 191 15.94 -9.28 11.67
N ALA A 192 16.41 -9.28 12.90
CA ALA A 192 16.64 -10.52 13.68
C ALA A 192 15.34 -11.32 13.95
N LEU A 193 14.17 -10.66 13.96
CA LEU A 193 12.88 -11.34 14.10
C LEU A 193 12.45 -12.06 12.81
N LEU A 194 12.84 -11.53 11.65
CA LEU A 194 12.44 -12.06 10.33
C LEU A 194 13.40 -13.13 9.78
N GLU A 195 14.63 -13.21 10.31
CA GLU A 195 15.63 -14.24 9.98
C GLU A 195 15.38 -15.55 10.74
#